data_01a660b2de5804552d13c4f102352a52
#
_entry.id   01a660b2de5804552d13c4f102352a52
#
_cell.length_a   1.000
_cell.length_b   1.000
_cell.length_c   1.000
_cell.angle_alpha   90.00
_cell.angle_beta   90.00
_cell.angle_gamma   90.00
#
_symmetry.space_group_name_H-M   'P 1'
#
loop_
_entity.id
_entity.type
_entity.pdbx_description
1 polymer ?
#
loop_
_entity_poly.entity_id
_entity_poly.type
_entity_poly.pdbx_seq_one_letter_code
_entity_poly.pdbx_strand_id
1 'polypeptide(L)'
;EGHTPIVKEIFDASIEKASTVLEGRMVHEGIAEAIGIGAVVFGILKTERLKDTVFSLDQAINFDGNTSVYLQYSNVRLKTIIQKSKLGNAIDCLNVSKLVEDDEIHLLLKLDEFESVLDVAQKECEPCYVARYAIELATLVNKFYNNVRVISDDKDLTNARVLLCRIVCTVLEKSMNIMGIRTIDKM
;
A
#
# COMPACT_ATOMS: atom_id res chain seq x y z
N GLU A 1 -9.56 -30.85 22.08
CA GLU A 1 -8.36 -30.15 22.58
C GLU A 1 -7.93 -29.21 21.47
N GLY A 2 -7.99 -27.88 21.73
CA GLY A 2 -7.65 -26.87 20.73
C GLY A 2 -6.12 -26.81 20.57
N HIS A 3 -5.63 -27.04 19.35
CA HIS A 3 -4.25 -26.77 19.00
C HIS A 3 -4.05 -25.25 18.94
N THR A 4 -3.17 -24.72 19.78
CA THR A 4 -2.77 -23.30 19.73
C THR A 4 -1.47 -23.24 18.94
N PRO A 5 -1.49 -22.72 17.68
CA PRO A 5 -0.28 -22.62 16.87
C PRO A 5 0.69 -21.62 17.50
N ILE A 6 1.98 -21.91 17.43
CA ILE A 6 3.01 -20.93 17.78
C ILE A 6 3.16 -19.90 16.66
N VAL A 7 3.64 -18.72 17.00
CA VAL A 7 3.78 -17.59 16.05
C VAL A 7 4.56 -17.98 14.80
N LYS A 8 5.62 -18.80 14.94
CA LYS A 8 6.42 -19.29 13.81
C LYS A 8 5.57 -20.08 12.81
N GLU A 9 4.72 -20.99 13.28
CA GLU A 9 3.84 -21.81 12.43
C GLU A 9 2.86 -20.93 11.62
N ILE A 10 2.37 -19.84 12.22
CA ILE A 10 1.49 -18.90 11.54
C ILE A 10 2.23 -18.19 10.40
N PHE A 11 3.47 -17.73 10.64
CA PHE A 11 4.28 -17.10 9.60
C PHE A 11 4.65 -18.10 8.50
N ASP A 12 5.10 -19.30 8.84
CA ASP A 12 5.48 -20.34 7.87
C ASP A 12 4.28 -20.69 6.97
N ALA A 13 3.09 -20.92 7.54
CA ALA A 13 1.87 -21.19 6.80
C ALA A 13 1.43 -20.00 5.91
N SER A 14 1.65 -18.77 6.38
CA SER A 14 1.34 -17.57 5.60
C SER A 14 2.27 -17.41 4.40
N ILE A 15 3.55 -17.69 4.55
CA ILE A 15 4.55 -17.64 3.47
C ILE A 15 4.26 -18.73 2.43
N GLU A 16 3.97 -19.97 2.88
CA GLU A 16 3.60 -21.07 1.99
C GLU A 16 2.37 -20.74 1.17
N LYS A 17 1.33 -20.20 1.81
CA LYS A 17 0.12 -19.77 1.12
C LYS A 17 0.38 -18.62 0.13
N ALA A 18 1.19 -17.63 0.50
CA ALA A 18 1.61 -16.58 -0.40
C ALA A 18 2.34 -17.13 -1.62
N SER A 19 3.23 -18.12 -1.44
CA SER A 19 3.92 -18.81 -2.52
C SER A 19 2.94 -19.48 -3.48
N THR A 20 1.94 -20.21 -2.95
CA THR A 20 0.91 -20.87 -3.76
C THR A 20 0.08 -19.88 -4.57
N VAL A 21 -0.31 -18.75 -3.98
CA VAL A 21 -1.09 -17.70 -4.66
C VAL A 21 -0.26 -17.01 -5.77
N LEU A 22 1.06 -17.01 -5.62
CA LEU A 22 1.99 -16.44 -6.61
C LEU A 22 2.45 -17.45 -7.66
N GLU A 23 2.07 -18.74 -7.56
CA GLU A 23 2.40 -19.75 -8.56
C GLU A 23 1.97 -19.32 -9.97
N GLY A 24 2.89 -19.50 -10.92
CA GLY A 24 2.69 -19.06 -12.31
C GLY A 24 3.02 -17.60 -12.59
N ARG A 25 3.41 -16.81 -11.59
CA ARG A 25 3.95 -15.45 -11.77
C ARG A 25 5.48 -15.49 -11.67
N MET A 26 6.16 -14.62 -12.44
CA MET A 26 7.61 -14.44 -12.28
C MET A 26 7.88 -13.68 -10.99
N VAL A 27 8.06 -14.41 -9.88
CA VAL A 27 8.25 -13.85 -8.56
C VAL A 27 9.74 -13.91 -8.18
N HIS A 28 10.29 -12.75 -7.77
CA HIS A 28 11.66 -12.68 -7.24
C HIS A 28 11.71 -13.33 -5.84
N GLU A 29 12.90 -13.86 -5.50
CA GLU A 29 13.18 -14.41 -4.17
C GLU A 29 12.78 -13.42 -3.06
N GLY A 30 12.13 -13.91 -2.01
CA GLY A 30 11.70 -13.13 -0.85
C GLY A 30 10.37 -12.36 -1.01
N ILE A 31 9.69 -12.40 -2.18
CA ILE A 31 8.39 -11.73 -2.33
C ILE A 31 7.30 -12.48 -1.56
N ALA A 32 7.27 -13.81 -1.64
CA ALA A 32 6.31 -14.62 -0.89
C ALA A 32 6.47 -14.40 0.63
N GLU A 33 7.71 -14.29 1.11
CA GLU A 33 8.00 -13.94 2.50
C GLU A 33 7.46 -12.56 2.87
N ALA A 34 7.73 -11.53 2.05
CA ALA A 34 7.26 -10.17 2.30
C ALA A 34 5.72 -10.09 2.32
N ILE A 35 5.05 -10.85 1.46
CA ILE A 35 3.59 -10.93 1.41
C ILE A 35 3.06 -11.70 2.62
N GLY A 36 3.58 -12.88 2.91
CA GLY A 36 3.12 -13.72 4.01
C GLY A 36 3.28 -13.04 5.36
N ILE A 37 4.48 -12.51 5.65
CA ILE A 37 4.73 -11.78 6.91
C ILE A 37 3.85 -10.52 6.98
N GLY A 38 3.80 -9.74 5.90
CA GLY A 38 2.96 -8.54 5.84
C GLY A 38 1.48 -8.82 6.10
N ALA A 39 0.97 -9.95 5.60
CA ALA A 39 -0.42 -10.35 5.81
C ALA A 39 -0.75 -10.63 7.28
N VAL A 40 0.16 -11.32 7.99
CA VAL A 40 0.00 -11.58 9.43
C VAL A 40 0.08 -10.28 10.22
N VAL A 41 1.12 -9.47 9.99
CA VAL A 41 1.36 -8.21 10.69
C VAL A 41 0.18 -7.26 10.51
N PHE A 42 -0.26 -7.05 9.26
CA PHE A 42 -1.39 -6.18 8.97
C PHE A 42 -2.70 -6.71 9.56
N GLY A 43 -2.92 -8.03 9.48
CA GLY A 43 -4.11 -8.69 10.03
C GLY A 43 -4.31 -8.40 11.52
N ILE A 44 -3.20 -8.27 12.26
CA ILE A 44 -3.20 -7.93 13.69
C ILE A 44 -3.33 -6.41 13.88
N LEU A 45 -2.49 -5.63 13.21
CA LEU A 45 -2.38 -4.18 13.46
C LEU A 45 -3.59 -3.36 12.97
N LYS A 46 -4.40 -3.89 12.04
CA LYS A 46 -5.61 -3.20 11.55
C LYS A 46 -6.73 -3.10 12.57
N THR A 47 -6.66 -3.89 13.64
CA THR A 47 -7.65 -3.92 14.73
C THR A 47 -7.10 -3.16 15.94
N GLU A 48 -7.97 -2.46 16.66
CA GLU A 48 -7.60 -1.83 17.92
C GLU A 48 -7.07 -2.87 18.91
N ARG A 49 -5.96 -2.59 19.59
CA ARG A 49 -5.24 -3.56 20.46
C ARG A 49 -6.07 -4.11 21.64
N LEU A 50 -7.15 -3.45 22.03
CA LEU A 50 -8.06 -3.94 23.08
C LEU A 50 -9.22 -4.79 22.55
N LYS A 51 -9.31 -4.98 21.23
CA LYS A 51 -10.35 -5.78 20.60
C LYS A 51 -9.83 -7.16 20.22
N ASP A 52 -10.65 -8.17 20.43
CA ASP A 52 -10.36 -9.51 19.95
C ASP A 52 -10.25 -9.53 18.43
N THR A 53 -9.27 -10.25 17.92
CA THR A 53 -9.02 -10.39 16.49
C THR A 53 -9.17 -11.85 16.07
N VAL A 54 -10.05 -12.11 15.11
CA VAL A 54 -10.11 -13.40 14.43
C VAL A 54 -9.24 -13.31 13.19
N PHE A 55 -8.11 -14.02 13.21
CA PHE A 55 -7.19 -14.07 12.09
C PHE A 55 -7.51 -15.25 11.16
N SER A 56 -7.67 -14.97 9.87
CA SER A 56 -7.86 -15.95 8.81
C SER A 56 -6.81 -15.75 7.72
N LEU A 57 -5.99 -16.77 7.46
CA LEU A 57 -4.99 -16.76 6.39
C LEU A 57 -5.62 -16.54 5.00
N ASP A 58 -6.79 -17.15 4.76
CA ASP A 58 -7.50 -17.03 3.48
C ASP A 58 -7.92 -15.59 3.19
N GLN A 59 -8.35 -14.88 4.23
CA GLN A 59 -8.73 -13.48 4.11
C GLN A 59 -7.52 -12.53 4.09
N ALA A 60 -6.45 -12.89 4.81
CA ALA A 60 -5.27 -12.03 4.93
C ALA A 60 -4.45 -11.97 3.64
N ILE A 61 -4.40 -13.07 2.85
CA ILE A 61 -3.69 -13.16 1.56
C ILE A 61 -4.70 -13.01 0.43
N ASN A 62 -5.36 -11.86 0.38
CA ASN A 62 -6.25 -11.48 -0.70
C ASN A 62 -5.75 -10.19 -1.35
N PHE A 63 -5.82 -10.12 -2.69
CA PHE A 63 -5.44 -8.94 -3.47
C PHE A 63 -6.48 -7.82 -3.40
N ASP A 64 -7.66 -8.11 -2.89
CA ASP A 64 -8.74 -7.15 -2.69
C ASP A 64 -9.07 -6.97 -1.21
N GLY A 65 -9.56 -5.80 -0.88
CA GLY A 65 -10.06 -5.50 0.45
C GLY A 65 -9.00 -4.99 1.43
N ASN A 66 -9.23 -5.24 2.71
CA ASN A 66 -8.46 -4.67 3.82
C ASN A 66 -7.28 -5.58 4.20
N THR A 67 -6.26 -5.65 3.31
CA THR A 67 -5.08 -6.54 3.41
C THR A 67 -3.78 -5.80 3.10
N SER A 68 -2.64 -6.30 3.63
CA SER A 68 -1.32 -5.78 3.24
C SER A 68 -1.00 -6.06 1.77
N VAL A 69 -1.51 -7.16 1.23
CA VAL A 69 -1.32 -7.53 -0.18
C VAL A 69 -1.91 -6.45 -1.09
N TYR A 70 -3.09 -5.94 -0.72
CA TYR A 70 -3.72 -4.82 -1.45
C TYR A 70 -2.87 -3.54 -1.39
N LEU A 71 -2.25 -3.24 -0.23
CA LEU A 71 -1.34 -2.10 -0.09
C LEU A 71 -0.09 -2.28 -0.98
N GLN A 72 0.55 -3.44 -0.89
CA GLN A 72 1.74 -3.77 -1.67
C GLN A 72 1.46 -3.72 -3.18
N TYR A 73 0.32 -4.27 -3.61
CA TYR A 73 -0.10 -4.24 -5.01
C TYR A 73 -0.37 -2.82 -5.51
N SER A 74 -1.05 -1.99 -4.72
CA SER A 74 -1.30 -0.58 -5.07
C SER A 74 0.01 0.20 -5.21
N ASN A 75 0.98 -0.08 -4.33
CA ASN A 75 2.31 0.52 -4.40
C ASN A 75 3.07 0.10 -5.67
N VAL A 76 3.04 -1.18 -6.04
CA VAL A 76 3.67 -1.69 -7.28
C VAL A 76 3.07 -1.03 -8.53
N ARG A 77 1.75 -0.79 -8.55
CA ARG A 77 1.10 -0.04 -9.64
C ARG A 77 1.67 1.36 -9.80
N LEU A 78 1.83 2.10 -8.70
CA LEU A 78 2.44 3.44 -8.73
C LEU A 78 3.89 3.41 -9.22
N LYS A 79 4.70 2.49 -8.69
CA LYS A 79 6.09 2.28 -9.16
C LYS A 79 6.16 2.00 -10.65
N THR A 80 5.25 1.19 -11.17
CA THR A 80 5.17 0.87 -12.60
C THR A 80 4.86 2.11 -13.44
N ILE A 81 3.94 2.98 -13.01
CA ILE A 81 3.65 4.25 -13.70
C ILE A 81 4.88 5.15 -13.70
N ILE A 82 5.53 5.31 -12.54
CA ILE A 82 6.72 6.15 -12.38
C ILE A 82 7.84 5.66 -13.30
N GLN A 83 8.09 4.35 -13.37
CA GLN A 83 9.09 3.77 -14.27
C GLN A 83 8.74 3.98 -15.75
N LYS A 84 7.48 3.77 -16.14
CA LYS A 84 7.02 3.96 -17.52
C LYS A 84 7.08 5.40 -17.99
N SER A 85 6.98 6.37 -17.09
CA SER A 85 7.06 7.79 -17.42
C SER A 85 8.43 8.20 -17.94
N LYS A 86 9.49 7.42 -17.59
CA LYS A 86 10.90 7.72 -17.88
C LYS A 86 11.36 9.11 -17.39
N LEU A 87 10.58 9.75 -16.54
CA LEU A 87 10.94 11.02 -15.93
C LEU A 87 11.98 10.77 -14.83
N GLY A 88 13.12 11.45 -14.95
CA GLY A 88 14.19 11.44 -13.94
C GLY A 88 13.72 12.00 -12.59
N ASN A 89 14.61 12.04 -11.61
CA ASN A 89 14.29 12.55 -10.26
C ASN A 89 14.05 14.07 -10.24
N ALA A 90 14.65 14.82 -11.18
CA ALA A 90 14.40 16.24 -11.34
C ALA A 90 13.16 16.42 -12.22
N ILE A 91 12.08 16.92 -11.64
CA ILE A 91 10.92 17.40 -12.39
C ILE A 91 11.10 18.92 -12.45
N ASP A 92 11.63 19.39 -13.56
CA ASP A 92 11.74 20.83 -13.84
C ASP A 92 10.35 21.37 -14.21
N CYS A 93 9.99 22.53 -13.68
CA CYS A 93 8.74 23.26 -13.97
C CYS A 93 7.46 22.47 -13.62
N LEU A 94 7.12 22.39 -12.33
CA LEU A 94 5.89 21.79 -11.86
C LEU A 94 4.73 22.78 -11.95
N ASN A 95 3.76 22.45 -12.79
CA ASN A 95 2.48 23.14 -12.80
C ASN A 95 1.40 22.26 -12.13
N VAL A 96 1.37 22.27 -10.79
CA VAL A 96 0.39 21.52 -10.01
C VAL A 96 -1.05 22.00 -10.21
N SER A 97 -1.26 23.21 -10.73
CA SER A 97 -2.60 23.74 -11.03
C SER A 97 -3.32 22.98 -12.15
N LYS A 98 -2.60 22.10 -12.87
CA LYS A 98 -3.19 21.19 -13.85
C LYS A 98 -3.86 19.95 -13.24
N LEU A 99 -3.67 19.68 -11.95
CA LEU A 99 -4.34 18.60 -11.23
C LEU A 99 -5.75 19.07 -10.85
N VAL A 100 -6.74 18.78 -11.71
CA VAL A 100 -8.12 19.25 -11.57
C VAL A 100 -9.17 18.14 -11.54
N GLU A 101 -8.76 16.90 -11.80
CA GLU A 101 -9.67 15.76 -11.76
C GLU A 101 -10.02 15.40 -10.31
N ASP A 102 -11.25 15.00 -10.06
CA ASP A 102 -11.73 14.67 -8.71
C ASP A 102 -10.83 13.64 -8.01
N ASP A 103 -10.37 12.61 -8.75
CA ASP A 103 -9.50 11.58 -8.18
C ASP A 103 -8.10 12.11 -7.81
N GLU A 104 -7.60 13.14 -8.51
CA GLU A 104 -6.35 13.83 -8.17
C GLU A 104 -6.53 14.66 -6.88
N ILE A 105 -7.63 15.39 -6.80
CA ILE A 105 -7.96 16.19 -5.61
C ILE A 105 -8.17 15.32 -4.38
N HIS A 106 -8.87 14.19 -4.51
CA HIS A 106 -9.05 13.25 -3.39
C HIS A 106 -7.71 12.70 -2.88
N LEU A 107 -6.74 12.40 -3.78
CA LEU A 107 -5.41 11.98 -3.38
C LEU A 107 -4.66 13.10 -2.63
N LEU A 108 -4.74 14.36 -3.12
CA LEU A 108 -4.09 15.50 -2.47
C LEU A 108 -4.65 15.73 -1.05
N LEU A 109 -5.98 15.72 -0.91
CA LEU A 109 -6.64 15.86 0.39
C LEU A 109 -6.24 14.71 1.35
N LYS A 110 -6.16 13.48 0.83
CA LYS A 110 -5.75 12.33 1.64
C LYS A 110 -4.29 12.41 2.08
N LEU A 111 -3.41 12.96 1.26
CA LEU A 111 -2.00 13.19 1.64
C LEU A 111 -1.88 14.21 2.78
N ASP A 112 -2.71 15.25 2.79
CA ASP A 112 -2.73 16.27 3.84
C ASP A 112 -3.09 15.73 5.22
N GLU A 113 -3.90 14.66 5.28
CA GLU A 113 -4.28 13.99 6.53
C GLU A 113 -3.14 13.22 7.20
N PHE A 114 -2.04 12.89 6.48
CA PHE A 114 -1.05 11.90 6.95
C PHE A 114 -0.41 12.27 8.28
N GLU A 115 0.01 13.53 8.44
CA GLU A 115 0.66 14.01 9.67
C GLU A 115 -0.30 13.90 10.87
N SER A 116 -1.54 14.34 10.70
CA SER A 116 -2.55 14.27 11.76
C SER A 116 -2.90 12.84 12.16
N VAL A 117 -2.90 11.90 11.21
CA VAL A 117 -3.09 10.47 11.48
C VAL A 117 -1.95 9.90 12.32
N LEU A 118 -0.69 10.29 12.03
CA LEU A 118 0.46 9.86 12.81
C LEU A 118 0.40 10.41 14.26
N ASP A 119 0.01 11.67 14.42
CA ASP A 119 -0.14 12.29 15.73
C ASP A 119 -1.19 11.56 16.57
N VAL A 120 -2.34 11.23 15.97
CA VAL A 120 -3.38 10.46 16.66
C VAL A 120 -2.90 9.06 17.00
N ALA A 121 -2.29 8.35 16.04
CA ALA A 121 -1.79 7.00 16.25
C ALA A 121 -0.74 6.94 17.37
N GLN A 122 0.14 7.94 17.43
CA GLN A 122 1.14 8.07 18.50
C GLN A 122 0.48 8.36 19.85
N LYS A 123 -0.41 9.35 19.92
CA LYS A 123 -1.06 9.77 21.14
C LYS A 123 -1.89 8.67 21.78
N GLU A 124 -2.66 7.95 20.95
CA GLU A 124 -3.52 6.85 21.40
C GLU A 124 -2.74 5.52 21.52
N CYS A 125 -1.47 5.47 21.07
CA CYS A 125 -0.67 4.25 20.94
C CYS A 125 -1.41 3.16 20.13
N GLU A 126 -2.12 3.53 19.06
CA GLU A 126 -2.97 2.64 18.26
C GLU A 126 -2.53 2.62 16.79
N PRO A 127 -1.79 1.58 16.34
CA PRO A 127 -1.33 1.47 14.96
C PRO A 127 -2.48 1.28 13.94
N CYS A 128 -3.66 0.89 14.37
CA CYS A 128 -4.82 0.71 13.50
C CYS A 128 -5.23 1.98 12.75
N TYR A 129 -4.91 3.17 13.27
CA TYR A 129 -5.13 4.44 12.56
C TYR A 129 -4.28 4.50 11.28
N VAL A 130 -3.00 4.10 11.37
CA VAL A 130 -2.10 4.06 10.21
C VAL A 130 -2.55 2.99 9.22
N ALA A 131 -2.98 1.82 9.70
CA ALA A 131 -3.50 0.75 8.85
C ALA A 131 -4.75 1.18 8.07
N ARG A 132 -5.69 1.85 8.73
CA ARG A 132 -6.91 2.37 8.12
C ARG A 132 -6.58 3.42 7.06
N TYR A 133 -5.76 4.40 7.41
CA TYR A 133 -5.29 5.43 6.50
C TYR A 133 -4.65 4.85 5.23
N ALA A 134 -3.74 3.87 5.40
CA ALA A 134 -3.06 3.23 4.27
C ALA A 134 -4.05 2.54 3.31
N ILE A 135 -5.09 1.86 3.83
CA ILE A 135 -6.13 1.23 3.00
C ILE A 135 -6.96 2.28 2.26
N GLU A 136 -7.35 3.35 2.92
CA GLU A 136 -8.10 4.44 2.29
C GLU A 136 -7.28 5.09 1.18
N LEU A 137 -6.00 5.37 1.43
CA LEU A 137 -5.08 5.89 0.42
C LEU A 137 -4.92 4.91 -0.76
N ALA A 138 -4.72 3.61 -0.50
CA ALA A 138 -4.61 2.60 -1.55
C ALA A 138 -5.90 2.47 -2.38
N THR A 139 -7.06 2.66 -1.75
CA THR A 139 -8.36 2.66 -2.44
C THR A 139 -8.47 3.85 -3.41
N LEU A 140 -8.06 5.04 -2.98
CA LEU A 140 -7.99 6.21 -3.85
C LEU A 140 -6.96 6.03 -4.97
N VAL A 141 -5.80 5.42 -4.69
CA VAL A 141 -4.80 5.07 -5.70
C VAL A 141 -5.39 4.18 -6.79
N ASN A 142 -6.12 3.12 -6.41
CA ASN A 142 -6.69 2.21 -7.39
C ASN A 142 -7.82 2.87 -8.21
N LYS A 143 -8.60 3.77 -7.61
CA LYS A 143 -9.60 4.57 -8.32
C LYS A 143 -8.94 5.51 -9.34
N PHE A 144 -7.95 6.27 -8.90
CA PHE A 144 -7.14 7.13 -9.76
C PHE A 144 -6.48 6.36 -10.91
N TYR A 145 -5.88 5.19 -10.62
CA TYR A 145 -5.24 4.32 -11.61
C TYR A 145 -6.20 3.90 -12.72
N ASN A 146 -7.44 3.60 -12.37
CA ASN A 146 -8.45 3.13 -13.33
C ASN A 146 -9.06 4.28 -14.16
N ASN A 147 -9.20 5.46 -13.58
CA ASN A 147 -9.94 6.56 -14.18
C ASN A 147 -9.04 7.58 -14.88
N VAL A 148 -7.78 7.75 -14.42
CA VAL A 148 -6.92 8.84 -14.89
C VAL A 148 -5.74 8.29 -15.70
N ARG A 149 -5.61 8.79 -16.95
CA ARG A 149 -4.44 8.48 -17.78
C ARG A 149 -3.27 9.36 -17.36
N VAL A 150 -2.35 8.81 -16.56
CA VAL A 150 -1.21 9.56 -15.99
C VAL A 150 -0.27 10.10 -17.08
N ILE A 151 0.10 9.25 -18.03
CA ILE A 151 1.00 9.64 -19.16
C ILE A 151 0.14 10.09 -20.33
N SER A 152 0.17 11.38 -20.64
CA SER A 152 -0.59 12.04 -21.70
C SER A 152 0.33 12.78 -22.67
N ASP A 153 -0.23 13.37 -23.72
CA ASP A 153 0.50 14.20 -24.68
C ASP A 153 0.89 15.57 -24.09
N ASP A 154 0.16 16.04 -23.06
CA ASP A 154 0.52 17.22 -22.27
C ASP A 154 1.62 16.85 -21.27
N LYS A 155 2.82 17.35 -21.55
CA LYS A 155 4.02 17.06 -20.72
C LYS A 155 3.91 17.64 -19.32
N ASP A 156 3.34 18.85 -19.16
CA ASP A 156 3.21 19.50 -17.85
C ASP A 156 2.22 18.74 -16.98
N LEU A 157 1.09 18.32 -17.55
CA LEU A 157 0.11 17.49 -16.86
C LEU A 157 0.71 16.13 -16.48
N THR A 158 1.46 15.49 -17.40
CA THR A 158 2.16 14.24 -17.11
C THR A 158 3.15 14.41 -15.95
N ASN A 159 3.95 15.49 -15.95
CA ASN A 159 4.90 15.78 -14.89
C ASN A 159 4.20 15.96 -13.54
N ALA A 160 3.10 16.73 -13.50
CA ALA A 160 2.32 16.93 -12.28
C ALA A 160 1.74 15.61 -11.74
N ARG A 161 1.14 14.79 -12.62
CA ARG A 161 0.58 13.48 -12.26
C ARG A 161 1.63 12.48 -11.77
N VAL A 162 2.80 12.44 -12.42
CA VAL A 162 3.92 11.58 -12.00
C VAL A 162 4.47 12.02 -10.65
N LEU A 163 4.55 13.34 -10.39
CA LEU A 163 4.93 13.82 -9.06
C LEU A 163 3.91 13.40 -8.01
N LEU A 164 2.61 13.55 -8.27
CA LEU A 164 1.56 13.08 -7.38
C LEU A 164 1.73 11.57 -7.08
N CYS A 165 1.95 10.74 -8.11
CA CYS A 165 2.23 9.32 -7.95
C CYS A 165 3.45 9.05 -7.05
N ARG A 166 4.53 9.83 -7.17
CA ARG A 166 5.74 9.69 -6.33
C ARG A 166 5.46 10.01 -4.87
N ILE A 167 4.75 11.13 -4.60
CA ILE A 167 4.42 11.53 -3.24
C ILE A 167 3.52 10.48 -2.60
N VAL A 168 2.48 10.04 -3.30
CA VAL A 168 1.55 8.99 -2.82
C VAL A 168 2.30 7.68 -2.57
N CYS A 169 3.19 7.26 -3.48
CA CYS A 169 4.04 6.07 -3.32
C CYS A 169 4.89 6.18 -2.04
N THR A 170 5.53 7.34 -1.82
CA THR A 170 6.35 7.58 -0.63
C THR A 170 5.54 7.50 0.66
N VAL A 171 4.34 8.09 0.70
CA VAL A 171 3.48 8.07 1.89
C VAL A 171 2.95 6.66 2.16
N LEU A 172 2.57 5.92 1.11
CA LEU A 172 2.11 4.54 1.24
C LEU A 172 3.23 3.63 1.74
N GLU A 173 4.47 3.79 1.22
CA GLU A 173 5.65 3.07 1.69
C GLU A 173 5.99 3.41 3.15
N LYS A 174 5.93 4.67 3.54
CA LYS A 174 6.11 5.09 4.93
C LYS A 174 5.06 4.46 5.85
N SER A 175 3.80 4.44 5.45
CA SER A 175 2.72 3.80 6.20
C SER A 175 2.98 2.31 6.41
N MET A 176 3.38 1.59 5.36
CA MET A 176 3.74 0.17 5.44
C MET A 176 4.96 -0.04 6.36
N ASN A 177 6.02 0.77 6.20
CA ASN A 177 7.24 0.65 7.01
C ASN A 177 7.00 0.91 8.50
N ILE A 178 6.15 1.88 8.86
CA ILE A 178 5.74 2.13 10.25
C ILE A 178 5.08 0.89 10.88
N MET A 179 4.33 0.16 10.08
CA MET A 179 3.69 -1.11 10.51
C MET A 179 4.64 -2.33 10.45
N GLY A 180 5.88 -2.17 9.99
CA GLY A 180 6.81 -3.28 9.80
C GLY A 180 6.49 -4.14 8.57
N ILE A 181 5.73 -3.63 7.61
CA ILE A 181 5.37 -4.32 6.38
C ILE A 181 6.37 -3.97 5.29
N ARG A 182 7.07 -4.99 4.78
CA ARG A 182 8.05 -4.82 3.71
C ARG A 182 7.37 -4.44 2.40
N THR A 183 7.87 -3.39 1.75
CA THR A 183 7.46 -3.02 0.39
C THR A 183 8.10 -3.94 -0.65
N ILE A 184 7.44 -4.08 -1.79
CA ILE A 184 7.92 -4.87 -2.92
C ILE A 184 7.95 -4.00 -4.18
N ASP A 185 8.83 -4.33 -5.11
CA ASP A 185 9.02 -3.53 -6.34
C ASP A 185 8.28 -4.12 -7.55
N LYS A 186 7.97 -5.41 -7.51
CA LYS A 186 7.24 -6.13 -8.56
C LYS A 186 6.38 -7.21 -7.95
N MET A 187 5.26 -7.52 -8.62
CA MET A 187 4.34 -8.57 -8.21
C MET A 187 3.71 -9.24 -9.44
#